data_acfc6b07e7b02fc07e9910852823a39c
#
_entry.id   acfc6b07e7b02fc07e9910852823a39c
#
_cell.length_a   1.000
_cell.length_b   1.000
_cell.length_c   1.000
_cell.angle_alpha   90.00
_cell.angle_beta   90.00
_cell.angle_gamma   90.00
#
_symmetry.space_group_name_H-M   'P 1'
#
loop_
_entity.id
_entity.type
_entity.pdbx_description
1 polymer ?
#
loop_
_entity_poly.entity_id
_entity_poly.type
_entity_poly.pdbx_seq_one_letter_code
_entity_poly.pdbx_strand_id
1 'polypeptide(L)'
;MTKISMVENAKVTACKLVGASIFVEAVISGRWRDKIESIRRTYQMTMEQAGGDSKRASAAISRIKRKLPAVIWAGEFSKREANGLKEYSGLLVIDLDHLGTKLTKAKEKLSSDPHVFACFVSPSGNGLKAVFNVPSDIERHADAWATAAKRVESLTGIKPDHGNDVARLCFASHDPEAYHNPHAVELEIETTPTLEEEKPT
;
A
#
# COMPACT_ATOMS: atom_id res chain seq x y z
N MET A 1 -10.69 1.52 17.09
CA MET A 1 -10.71 1.37 15.61
C MET A 1 -9.63 2.27 15.04
N THR A 2 -8.64 1.71 14.37
CA THR A 2 -7.51 2.47 13.81
C THR A 2 -8.01 3.44 12.72
N LYS A 3 -7.63 4.71 12.85
CA LYS A 3 -7.97 5.77 11.91
C LYS A 3 -6.80 6.07 11.00
N ILE A 4 -7.12 6.37 9.76
CA ILE A 4 -6.18 6.75 8.71
C ILE A 4 -6.72 7.95 7.96
N SER A 5 -5.87 8.63 7.22
CA SER A 5 -6.27 9.79 6.42
C SER A 5 -6.65 9.40 5.00
N MET A 6 -7.70 10.03 4.46
CA MET A 6 -8.15 9.87 3.08
C MET A 6 -8.18 11.23 2.38
N VAL A 7 -7.72 11.27 1.13
CA VAL A 7 -7.82 12.40 0.21
C VAL A 7 -8.75 12.06 -0.96
N GLU A 8 -9.41 13.06 -1.53
CA GLU A 8 -10.36 12.84 -2.64
C GLU A 8 -9.67 12.44 -3.95
N ASN A 9 -8.44 12.86 -4.14
CA ASN A 9 -7.59 12.50 -5.28
C ASN A 9 -6.14 12.92 -5.02
N ALA A 10 -5.21 12.55 -5.91
CA ALA A 10 -3.78 12.82 -5.73
C ALA A 10 -3.37 14.30 -5.75
N LYS A 11 -4.25 15.22 -6.13
CA LYS A 11 -3.96 16.67 -6.17
C LYS A 11 -4.40 17.39 -4.91
N VAL A 12 -5.30 16.76 -4.13
CA VAL A 12 -5.86 17.35 -2.90
C VAL A 12 -4.94 17.02 -1.74
N THR A 13 -4.64 18.01 -0.92
CA THR A 13 -3.85 17.85 0.32
C THR A 13 -4.74 17.78 1.56
N ALA A 14 -5.98 18.27 1.48
CA ALA A 14 -6.94 18.19 2.59
C ALA A 14 -7.29 16.75 2.90
N CYS A 15 -7.11 16.33 4.15
CA CYS A 15 -7.36 15.00 4.64
C CYS A 15 -8.70 14.91 5.37
N LYS A 16 -9.39 13.76 5.20
CA LYS A 16 -10.56 13.36 5.99
C LYS A 16 -10.21 12.07 6.70
N LEU A 17 -10.68 11.89 7.92
CA LEU A 17 -10.46 10.65 8.66
C LEU A 17 -11.41 9.56 8.20
N VAL A 18 -10.89 8.34 8.12
CA VAL A 18 -11.66 7.12 7.85
C VAL A 18 -11.10 5.97 8.70
N GLY A 19 -11.96 5.06 9.13
CA GLY A 19 -11.49 3.82 9.76
C GLY A 19 -10.76 2.93 8.75
N ALA A 20 -9.62 2.37 9.15
CA ALA A 20 -8.83 1.49 8.29
C ALA A 20 -9.66 0.31 7.76
N SER A 21 -10.41 -0.39 8.65
CA SER A 21 -11.31 -1.49 8.24
C SER A 21 -12.44 -1.01 7.32
N ILE A 22 -13.00 0.18 7.55
CA ILE A 22 -14.07 0.75 6.68
C ILE A 22 -13.54 0.97 5.26
N PHE A 23 -12.28 1.40 5.13
CA PHE A 23 -11.67 1.53 3.80
C PHE A 23 -11.52 0.18 3.10
N VAL A 24 -11.04 -0.86 3.82
CA VAL A 24 -10.93 -2.22 3.26
C VAL A 24 -12.30 -2.77 2.86
N GLU A 25 -13.32 -2.61 3.69
CA GLU A 25 -14.71 -3.00 3.36
C GLU A 25 -15.23 -2.28 2.11
N ALA A 26 -14.88 -1.01 1.91
CA ALA A 26 -15.23 -0.28 0.70
C ALA A 26 -14.51 -0.81 -0.55
N VAL A 27 -13.29 -1.34 -0.43
CA VAL A 27 -12.58 -2.05 -1.51
C VAL A 27 -13.29 -3.37 -1.84
N ILE A 28 -13.66 -4.16 -0.84
CA ILE A 28 -14.36 -5.44 -0.99
C ILE A 28 -15.74 -5.24 -1.62
N SER A 29 -16.54 -4.33 -1.07
CA SER A 29 -17.92 -4.08 -1.52
C SER A 29 -18.02 -3.44 -2.91
N GLY A 30 -16.89 -2.96 -3.45
CA GLY A 30 -16.85 -2.38 -4.78
C GLY A 30 -17.35 -0.94 -4.87
N ARG A 31 -17.17 -0.14 -3.83
CA ARG A 31 -17.53 1.28 -3.84
C ARG A 31 -16.98 2.05 -5.05
N TRP A 32 -15.85 1.61 -5.61
CA TRP A 32 -15.21 2.24 -6.77
C TRP A 32 -15.15 1.33 -8.00
N ARG A 33 -15.96 0.24 -8.03
CA ARG A 33 -15.95 -0.81 -9.05
C ARG A 33 -15.86 -0.25 -10.47
N ASP A 34 -16.82 0.58 -10.88
CA ASP A 34 -16.91 1.03 -12.28
C ASP A 34 -15.64 1.79 -12.73
N LYS A 35 -15.11 2.64 -11.84
CA LYS A 35 -13.85 3.38 -12.11
C LYS A 35 -12.66 2.43 -12.22
N ILE A 36 -12.58 1.44 -11.34
CA ILE A 36 -11.49 0.46 -11.32
C ILE A 36 -11.56 -0.45 -12.53
N GLU A 37 -12.72 -0.95 -12.88
CA GLU A 37 -12.91 -1.75 -14.10
C GLU A 37 -12.56 -0.99 -15.37
N SER A 38 -12.92 0.30 -15.44
CA SER A 38 -12.51 1.15 -16.56
C SER A 38 -10.98 1.31 -16.63
N ILE A 39 -10.30 1.48 -15.49
CA ILE A 39 -8.83 1.56 -15.43
C ILE A 39 -8.22 0.23 -15.89
N ARG A 40 -8.73 -0.90 -15.41
CA ARG A 40 -8.22 -2.24 -15.77
C ARG A 40 -8.41 -2.54 -17.26
N ARG A 41 -9.57 -2.19 -17.83
CA ARG A 41 -9.78 -2.31 -19.28
C ARG A 41 -8.76 -1.48 -20.07
N THR A 42 -8.55 -0.23 -19.70
CA THR A 42 -7.55 0.63 -20.35
C THR A 42 -6.15 0.06 -20.24
N TYR A 43 -5.78 -0.45 -19.05
CA TYR A 43 -4.49 -1.10 -18.82
C TYR A 43 -4.31 -2.30 -19.74
N GLN A 44 -5.30 -3.21 -19.76
CA GLN A 44 -5.28 -4.44 -20.56
C GLN A 44 -5.15 -4.14 -22.07
N MET A 45 -6.00 -3.25 -22.59
CA MET A 45 -5.95 -2.83 -24.00
C MET A 45 -4.57 -2.26 -24.37
N THR A 46 -3.99 -1.46 -23.47
CA THR A 46 -2.66 -0.90 -23.73
C THR A 46 -1.57 -1.96 -23.65
N MET A 47 -1.68 -2.92 -22.75
CA MET A 47 -0.76 -4.10 -22.68
C MET A 47 -0.76 -4.88 -23.99
N GLU A 48 -1.95 -5.18 -24.54
CA GLU A 48 -2.11 -5.89 -25.80
C GLU A 48 -1.50 -5.11 -26.96
N GLN A 49 -1.82 -3.81 -27.08
CA GLN A 49 -1.31 -2.93 -28.14
C GLN A 49 0.20 -2.68 -28.05
N ALA A 50 0.76 -2.73 -26.85
CA ALA A 50 2.16 -2.49 -26.58
C ALA A 50 3.02 -3.76 -26.51
N GLY A 51 2.49 -4.92 -26.94
CA GLY A 51 3.23 -6.18 -26.92
C GLY A 51 3.66 -6.62 -25.53
N GLY A 52 2.88 -6.30 -24.48
CA GLY A 52 3.17 -6.69 -23.09
C GLY A 52 3.98 -5.64 -22.31
N ASP A 53 4.19 -4.44 -22.83
CA ASP A 53 4.91 -3.37 -22.11
C ASP A 53 4.06 -2.81 -20.96
N SER A 54 4.31 -3.32 -19.76
CA SER A 54 3.61 -2.92 -18.53
C SER A 54 3.91 -1.48 -18.10
N LYS A 55 5.07 -0.93 -18.44
CA LYS A 55 5.41 0.48 -18.14
C LYS A 55 4.56 1.41 -18.98
N ARG A 56 4.41 1.11 -20.26
CA ARG A 56 3.54 1.87 -21.17
C ARG A 56 2.08 1.80 -20.74
N ALA A 57 1.59 0.62 -20.35
CA ALA A 57 0.24 0.45 -19.83
C ALA A 57 0.02 1.23 -18.53
N SER A 58 0.99 1.23 -17.61
CA SER A 58 0.94 2.01 -16.37
C SER A 58 0.90 3.52 -16.63
N ALA A 59 1.67 4.00 -17.60
CA ALA A 59 1.66 5.41 -18.01
C ALA A 59 0.29 5.82 -18.56
N ALA A 60 -0.35 4.96 -19.38
CA ALA A 60 -1.67 5.23 -19.97
C ALA A 60 -2.77 5.45 -18.92
N ILE A 61 -2.75 4.70 -17.83
CA ILE A 61 -3.75 4.80 -16.75
C ILE A 61 -3.38 5.84 -15.67
N SER A 62 -2.16 6.36 -15.65
CA SER A 62 -1.65 7.23 -14.58
C SER A 62 -2.57 8.43 -14.32
N ARG A 63 -3.01 9.13 -15.38
CA ARG A 63 -3.88 10.30 -15.27
C ARG A 63 -5.24 9.96 -14.66
N ILE A 64 -5.81 8.81 -15.02
CA ILE A 64 -7.13 8.36 -14.53
C ILE A 64 -6.99 7.88 -13.08
N LYS A 65 -5.96 7.09 -12.78
CA LYS A 65 -5.65 6.60 -11.44
C LYS A 65 -5.49 7.74 -10.42
N ARG A 66 -4.84 8.84 -10.81
CA ARG A 66 -4.66 10.02 -9.95
C ARG A 66 -5.95 10.77 -9.59
N LYS A 67 -7.08 10.47 -10.23
CA LYS A 67 -8.42 10.97 -9.88
C LYS A 67 -9.17 10.09 -8.88
N LEU A 68 -8.63 8.92 -8.54
CA LEU A 68 -9.19 8.07 -7.50
C LEU A 68 -8.97 8.69 -6.12
N PRO A 69 -9.87 8.44 -5.16
CA PRO A 69 -9.58 8.63 -3.76
C PRO A 69 -8.36 7.79 -3.36
N ALA A 70 -7.63 8.25 -2.34
CA ALA A 70 -6.48 7.54 -1.82
C ALA A 70 -6.40 7.70 -0.30
N VAL A 71 -5.82 6.71 0.36
CA VAL A 71 -5.56 6.77 1.80
C VAL A 71 -4.06 6.86 2.08
N ILE A 72 -3.74 7.39 3.25
CA ILE A 72 -2.41 7.39 3.85
C ILE A 72 -2.52 6.46 5.05
N TRP A 73 -1.97 5.24 4.92
CA TRP A 73 -2.06 4.21 5.95
C TRP A 73 -1.35 4.58 7.24
N ALA A 74 -0.28 5.37 7.15
CA ALA A 74 0.56 5.70 8.28
C ALA A 74 -0.13 6.52 9.40
N GLY A 75 -1.33 7.08 9.16
CA GLY A 75 -2.05 7.69 10.26
C GLY A 75 -2.98 8.86 9.94
N GLU A 76 -3.21 9.66 11.00
CA GLU A 76 -4.01 10.88 10.94
C GLU A 76 -3.12 12.05 10.51
N PHE A 77 -3.51 12.74 9.43
CA PHE A 77 -2.81 13.90 8.90
C PHE A 77 -3.72 15.13 8.91
N SER A 78 -3.18 16.30 9.28
CA SER A 78 -3.85 17.57 9.08
C SER A 78 -3.97 17.89 7.59
N LYS A 79 -2.91 17.61 6.84
CA LYS A 79 -2.83 17.65 5.38
C LYS A 79 -1.76 16.68 4.90
N ARG A 80 -1.84 16.25 3.63
CA ARG A 80 -0.93 15.29 3.03
C ARG A 80 0.46 15.89 2.78
N GLU A 81 1.24 15.98 3.82
CA GLU A 81 2.64 16.41 3.83
C GLU A 81 3.35 15.65 4.96
N ALA A 82 4.66 15.41 4.85
CA ALA A 82 5.41 14.66 5.86
C ALA A 82 5.27 15.26 7.27
N ASN A 83 5.29 16.60 7.36
CA ASN A 83 5.09 17.35 8.61
C ASN A 83 3.61 17.52 9.02
N GLY A 84 2.68 16.96 8.26
CA GLY A 84 1.24 17.00 8.55
C GLY A 84 0.74 15.89 9.45
N LEU A 85 1.57 14.91 9.77
CA LEU A 85 1.23 13.79 10.65
C LEU A 85 0.88 14.28 12.05
N LYS A 86 -0.27 13.84 12.57
CA LYS A 86 -0.76 14.10 13.93
C LYS A 86 -0.64 12.89 14.84
N GLU A 87 -1.02 11.73 14.30
CA GLU A 87 -1.03 10.48 15.04
C GLU A 87 -0.63 9.35 14.09
N TYR A 88 0.37 8.57 14.46
CA TYR A 88 0.83 7.42 13.69
C TYR A 88 -0.05 6.21 13.98
N SER A 89 -0.50 5.51 12.95
CA SER A 89 -1.49 4.44 13.07
C SER A 89 -0.92 3.07 13.42
N GLY A 90 0.36 2.85 13.22
CA GLY A 90 0.95 1.50 13.22
C GLY A 90 0.57 0.67 11.99
N LEU A 91 0.08 1.29 10.91
CA LEU A 91 -0.19 0.61 9.64
C LEU A 91 0.75 1.11 8.54
N LEU A 92 1.33 0.17 7.80
CA LEU A 92 2.31 0.44 6.76
C LEU A 92 1.97 -0.34 5.50
N VAL A 93 1.96 0.33 4.33
CA VAL A 93 1.67 -0.32 3.06
C VAL A 93 2.95 -0.63 2.28
N ILE A 94 3.02 -1.87 1.78
CA ILE A 94 4.03 -2.32 0.81
C ILE A 94 3.35 -2.50 -0.55
N ASP A 95 3.97 -1.92 -1.57
CA ASP A 95 3.51 -1.98 -2.94
C ASP A 95 4.29 -3.04 -3.72
N LEU A 96 3.57 -3.90 -4.45
CA LEU A 96 4.12 -4.83 -5.42
C LEU A 96 3.48 -4.55 -6.77
N ASP A 97 4.25 -4.05 -7.73
CA ASP A 97 3.77 -3.73 -9.06
C ASP A 97 4.25 -4.77 -10.11
N HIS A 98 3.59 -4.81 -11.27
CA HIS A 98 3.99 -5.62 -12.43
C HIS A 98 4.09 -7.14 -12.17
N LEU A 99 3.14 -7.70 -11.41
CA LEU A 99 3.19 -9.09 -10.96
C LEU A 99 2.84 -10.13 -12.04
N GLY A 100 2.00 -9.76 -13.02
CA GLY A 100 1.55 -10.68 -14.06
C GLY A 100 0.98 -11.97 -13.48
N THR A 101 1.48 -13.12 -13.94
CA THR A 101 1.06 -14.45 -13.49
C THR A 101 1.40 -14.78 -12.03
N LYS A 102 2.29 -14.00 -11.39
CA LYS A 102 2.69 -14.21 -10.00
C LYS A 102 1.68 -13.63 -8.99
N LEU A 103 0.71 -12.81 -9.44
CA LEU A 103 -0.19 -12.03 -8.59
C LEU A 103 -0.96 -12.92 -7.60
N THR A 104 -1.65 -13.94 -8.09
CA THR A 104 -2.49 -14.85 -7.26
C THR A 104 -1.66 -15.52 -6.18
N LYS A 105 -0.53 -16.13 -6.56
CA LYS A 105 0.35 -16.82 -5.60
C LYS A 105 0.97 -15.88 -4.57
N ALA A 106 1.32 -14.65 -4.97
CA ALA A 106 1.83 -13.64 -4.04
C ALA A 106 0.73 -13.19 -3.06
N LYS A 107 -0.51 -12.98 -3.55
CA LYS A 107 -1.66 -12.63 -2.71
C LYS A 107 -1.97 -13.71 -1.68
N GLU A 108 -2.02 -14.98 -2.08
CA GLU A 108 -2.23 -16.11 -1.17
C GLU A 108 -1.20 -16.16 -0.04
N LYS A 109 0.08 -16.01 -0.37
CA LYS A 109 1.17 -16.02 0.61
C LYS A 109 1.08 -14.85 1.59
N LEU A 110 0.82 -13.65 1.09
CA LEU A 110 0.67 -12.46 1.92
C LEU A 110 -0.58 -12.53 2.81
N SER A 111 -1.68 -13.07 2.28
CA SER A 111 -2.92 -13.26 3.05
C SER A 111 -2.82 -14.33 4.14
N SER A 112 -1.79 -15.19 4.07
CA SER A 112 -1.53 -16.19 5.12
C SER A 112 -0.57 -15.68 6.21
N ASP A 113 -0.02 -14.48 6.06
CA ASP A 113 0.90 -13.91 7.03
C ASP A 113 0.14 -13.23 8.18
N PRO A 114 0.41 -13.59 9.45
CA PRO A 114 -0.31 -13.04 10.60
C PRO A 114 -0.12 -11.54 10.83
N HIS A 115 0.94 -10.94 10.26
CA HIS A 115 1.23 -9.51 10.40
C HIS A 115 0.54 -8.65 9.34
N VAL A 116 -0.09 -9.26 8.34
CA VAL A 116 -0.80 -8.55 7.27
C VAL A 116 -2.21 -8.19 7.74
N PHE A 117 -2.47 -6.89 7.88
CA PHE A 117 -3.78 -6.31 8.17
C PHE A 117 -4.73 -6.40 6.97
N ALA A 118 -4.23 -6.11 5.76
CA ALA A 118 -5.01 -6.20 4.54
C ALA A 118 -4.12 -6.48 3.32
N CYS A 119 -4.64 -7.25 2.35
CA CYS A 119 -4.00 -7.46 1.07
C CYS A 119 -5.04 -7.42 -0.05
N PHE A 120 -4.83 -6.54 -1.04
CA PHE A 120 -5.78 -6.36 -2.15
C PHE A 120 -5.09 -5.99 -3.46
N VAL A 121 -5.77 -6.31 -4.55
CA VAL A 121 -5.30 -6.02 -5.92
C VAL A 121 -5.32 -4.53 -6.19
N SER A 122 -4.24 -4.02 -6.78
CA SER A 122 -4.09 -2.62 -7.15
C SER A 122 -5.09 -2.15 -8.22
N PRO A 123 -5.29 -0.84 -8.41
CA PRO A 123 -6.19 -0.32 -9.44
C PRO A 123 -5.90 -0.80 -10.85
N SER A 124 -4.64 -1.07 -11.20
CA SER A 124 -4.27 -1.60 -12.52
C SER A 124 -4.68 -3.05 -12.75
N GLY A 125 -4.95 -3.81 -11.69
CA GLY A 125 -5.16 -5.25 -11.75
C GLY A 125 -3.86 -6.08 -11.88
N ASN A 126 -2.69 -5.42 -11.89
CA ASN A 126 -1.39 -6.07 -12.09
C ASN A 126 -0.39 -5.83 -10.94
N GLY A 127 -0.88 -5.59 -9.75
CA GLY A 127 -0.07 -5.39 -8.54
C GLY A 127 -0.88 -5.64 -7.29
N LEU A 128 -0.22 -5.66 -6.14
CA LEU A 128 -0.81 -5.86 -4.82
C LEU A 128 -0.46 -4.70 -3.90
N LYS A 129 -1.33 -4.45 -2.94
CA LYS A 129 -1.14 -3.59 -1.79
C LYS A 129 -1.24 -4.46 -0.55
N ALA A 130 -0.12 -4.64 0.15
CA ALA A 130 -0.07 -5.39 1.41
C ALA A 130 0.13 -4.40 2.56
N VAL A 131 -0.81 -4.37 3.49
CA VAL A 131 -0.78 -3.50 4.66
C VAL A 131 -0.38 -4.32 5.87
N PHE A 132 0.70 -3.92 6.52
CA PHE A 132 1.23 -4.58 7.71
C PHE A 132 0.84 -3.82 8.97
N ASN A 133 0.62 -4.55 10.07
CA ASN A 133 0.57 -3.98 11.40
C ASN A 133 2.00 -3.91 11.96
N VAL A 134 2.44 -2.69 12.28
CA VAL A 134 3.79 -2.38 12.79
C VAL A 134 3.70 -1.55 14.06
N PRO A 135 4.76 -1.44 14.88
CA PRO A 135 4.74 -0.57 16.06
C PRO A 135 4.31 0.86 15.74
N SER A 136 3.49 1.44 16.62
CA SER A 136 3.00 2.82 16.50
C SER A 136 4.07 3.84 16.87
N ASP A 137 5.25 3.71 16.27
CA ASP A 137 6.42 4.56 16.48
C ASP A 137 6.90 5.14 15.15
N ILE A 138 6.68 6.44 14.97
CA ILE A 138 7.03 7.13 13.71
C ILE A 138 8.55 7.19 13.46
N GLU A 139 9.35 7.24 14.51
CA GLU A 139 10.82 7.31 14.37
C GLU A 139 11.38 6.02 13.78
N ARG A 140 10.65 4.92 13.95
CA ARG A 140 10.99 3.60 13.40
C ARG A 140 10.29 3.29 12.07
N HIS A 141 9.61 4.24 11.43
CA HIS A 141 8.87 4.01 10.19
C HIS A 141 9.76 3.44 9.06
N ALA A 142 10.97 3.96 8.91
CA ALA A 142 11.90 3.49 7.89
C ALA A 142 12.36 2.03 8.14
N ASP A 143 12.66 1.68 9.40
CA ASP A 143 13.03 0.33 9.81
C ASP A 143 11.85 -0.65 9.67
N ALA A 144 10.64 -0.20 10.03
CA ALA A 144 9.42 -0.95 9.85
C ALA A 144 9.17 -1.27 8.37
N TRP A 145 9.35 -0.27 7.50
CA TRP A 145 9.25 -0.46 6.07
C TRP A 145 10.29 -1.46 5.55
N ALA A 146 11.54 -1.31 5.95
CA ALA A 146 12.62 -2.21 5.52
C ALA A 146 12.38 -3.66 5.98
N THR A 147 11.91 -3.84 7.23
CA THR A 147 11.58 -5.17 7.79
C THR A 147 10.39 -5.79 7.04
N ALA A 148 9.31 -5.04 6.81
CA ALA A 148 8.15 -5.51 6.05
C ALA A 148 8.52 -5.83 4.60
N ALA A 149 9.38 -5.02 3.97
CA ALA A 149 9.85 -5.27 2.60
C ALA A 149 10.67 -6.57 2.50
N LYS A 150 11.59 -6.82 3.43
CA LYS A 150 12.35 -8.09 3.51
C LYS A 150 11.42 -9.28 3.72
N ARG A 151 10.41 -9.14 4.59
CA ARG A 151 9.42 -10.18 4.83
C ARG A 151 8.62 -10.50 3.58
N VAL A 152 8.13 -9.49 2.86
CA VAL A 152 7.44 -9.67 1.58
C VAL A 152 8.32 -10.37 0.56
N GLU A 153 9.58 -9.96 0.42
CA GLU A 153 10.54 -10.62 -0.50
C GLU A 153 10.79 -12.08 -0.11
N SER A 154 10.96 -12.37 1.18
CA SER A 154 11.13 -13.74 1.69
C SER A 154 9.91 -14.63 1.40
N LEU A 155 8.70 -14.11 1.61
CA LEU A 155 7.47 -14.86 1.38
C LEU A 155 7.19 -15.09 -0.10
N THR A 156 7.36 -14.07 -0.92
CA THR A 156 6.88 -14.06 -2.31
C THR A 156 7.98 -14.33 -3.35
N GLY A 157 9.23 -14.08 -3.00
CA GLY A 157 10.37 -14.02 -3.94
C GLY A 157 10.33 -12.77 -4.83
N ILE A 158 9.55 -11.74 -4.45
CA ILE A 158 9.38 -10.52 -5.23
C ILE A 158 9.85 -9.34 -4.39
N LYS A 159 10.79 -8.59 -4.93
CA LYS A 159 11.28 -7.37 -4.28
C LYS A 159 10.24 -6.27 -4.39
N PRO A 160 9.81 -5.67 -3.27
CA PRO A 160 8.86 -4.55 -3.29
C PRO A 160 9.45 -3.30 -3.95
N ASP A 161 8.54 -2.46 -4.47
CA ASP A 161 8.91 -1.12 -4.91
C ASP A 161 9.28 -0.25 -3.70
N HIS A 162 10.28 0.60 -3.86
CA HIS A 162 10.71 1.52 -2.81
C HIS A 162 9.56 2.47 -2.42
N GLY A 163 9.34 2.69 -1.13
CA GLY A 163 8.20 3.50 -0.69
C GLY A 163 8.06 3.73 0.81
N ASN A 164 9.13 4.18 1.47
CA ASN A 164 9.14 4.50 2.90
C ASN A 164 8.63 5.92 3.24
N ASP A 165 7.97 6.60 2.30
CA ASP A 165 7.36 7.90 2.58
C ASP A 165 6.11 7.72 3.47
N VAL A 166 6.12 8.35 4.64
CA VAL A 166 5.02 8.32 5.62
C VAL A 166 3.72 8.90 5.05
N ALA A 167 3.78 9.85 4.13
CA ALA A 167 2.63 10.44 3.45
C ALA A 167 2.25 9.74 2.13
N ARG A 168 2.74 8.50 1.92
CA ARG A 168 2.51 7.72 0.71
C ARG A 168 1.03 7.47 0.46
N LEU A 169 0.58 7.78 -0.74
CA LEU A 169 -0.80 7.53 -1.18
C LEU A 169 -0.99 6.07 -1.62
N CYS A 170 -1.98 5.43 -1.04
CA CYS A 170 -2.53 4.17 -1.51
C CYS A 170 -3.89 4.43 -2.16
N PHE A 171 -3.98 4.33 -3.48
CA PHE A 171 -5.23 4.58 -4.21
C PHE A 171 -6.29 3.54 -3.90
N ALA A 172 -7.55 4.01 -3.84
CA ALA A 172 -8.71 3.14 -3.75
C ALA A 172 -8.72 2.13 -4.89
N SER A 173 -9.21 0.93 -4.60
CA SER A 173 -9.28 -0.17 -5.55
C SER A 173 -10.64 -0.89 -5.47
N HIS A 174 -10.78 -2.00 -6.19
CA HIS A 174 -11.86 -2.95 -6.08
C HIS A 174 -11.29 -4.35 -6.13
N ASP A 175 -11.54 -5.12 -5.07
CA ASP A 175 -11.12 -6.50 -4.94
C ASP A 175 -12.10 -7.22 -4.00
N PRO A 176 -13.11 -7.94 -4.55
CA PRO A 176 -14.08 -8.68 -3.73
C PRO A 176 -13.46 -9.75 -2.84
N GLU A 177 -12.28 -10.23 -3.22
CA GLU A 177 -11.50 -11.23 -2.49
C GLU A 177 -10.34 -10.62 -1.71
N ALA A 178 -10.41 -9.31 -1.38
CA ALA A 178 -9.39 -8.68 -0.57
C ALA A 178 -9.31 -9.35 0.81
N TYR A 179 -8.10 -9.66 1.23
CA TYR A 179 -7.85 -10.16 2.58
C TYR A 179 -7.96 -9.01 3.59
N HIS A 180 -8.59 -9.30 4.72
CA HIS A 180 -8.72 -8.37 5.83
C HIS A 180 -8.63 -9.09 7.18
N ASN A 181 -7.63 -8.73 7.98
CA ASN A 181 -7.44 -9.22 9.34
C ASN A 181 -7.33 -8.04 10.33
N PRO A 182 -8.42 -7.62 10.97
CA PRO A 182 -8.39 -6.51 11.93
C PRO A 182 -7.61 -6.82 13.21
N HIS A 183 -7.21 -8.10 13.41
CA HIS A 183 -6.43 -8.60 14.54
C HIS A 183 -5.01 -9.01 14.12
N ALA A 184 -4.47 -8.40 13.04
CA ALA A 184 -3.12 -8.67 12.62
C ALA A 184 -2.12 -8.45 13.75
N VAL A 185 -1.20 -9.39 13.91
CA VAL A 185 -0.15 -9.33 14.93
C VAL A 185 0.86 -8.24 14.53
N GLU A 186 1.34 -7.49 15.50
CA GLU A 186 2.37 -6.49 15.26
C GLU A 186 3.67 -7.15 14.75
N LEU A 187 4.24 -6.62 13.66
CA LEU A 187 5.49 -7.09 13.10
C LEU A 187 6.66 -6.58 13.93
N GLU A 188 7.45 -7.50 14.48
CA GLU A 188 8.68 -7.14 15.19
C GLU A 188 9.68 -6.51 14.19
N ILE A 189 10.17 -5.31 14.54
CA ILE A 189 11.10 -4.57 13.69
C ILE A 189 12.52 -4.95 14.04
N GLU A 190 13.27 -5.40 13.03
CA GLU A 190 14.72 -5.55 13.14
C GLU A 190 15.36 -4.18 13.35
N THR A 191 16.06 -3.99 14.46
CA THR A 191 16.89 -2.79 14.66
C THR A 191 18.15 -2.92 13.83
N THR A 192 18.35 -2.02 12.88
CA THR A 192 19.67 -1.85 12.28
C THR A 192 20.59 -1.35 13.39
N PRO A 193 21.69 -2.04 13.74
CA PRO A 193 22.62 -1.52 14.73
C PRO A 193 23.10 -0.15 14.25
N THR A 194 22.85 0.89 15.02
CA THR A 194 23.51 2.17 14.83
C THR A 194 25.00 1.90 15.09
N LEU A 195 25.82 2.03 14.05
CA LEU A 195 27.27 2.07 14.24
C LEU A 195 27.53 3.29 15.13
N GLU A 196 27.68 3.07 16.43
CA GLU A 196 28.25 4.07 17.31
C GLU A 196 29.63 4.40 16.70
N GLU A 197 29.78 5.64 16.24
CA GLU A 197 31.08 6.17 15.86
C GLU A 197 31.99 6.05 17.10
N GLU A 198 32.86 5.05 17.13
CA GLU A 198 33.99 5.02 18.07
C GLU A 198 34.76 6.31 17.88
N LYS A 199 34.57 7.26 18.79
CA LYS A 199 35.47 8.42 18.88
C LYS A 199 36.85 7.90 19.21
N PRO A 200 37.86 8.13 18.36
CA PRO A 200 39.25 7.79 18.69
C PRO A 200 39.68 8.62 19.91
N THR A 201 40.09 7.95 20.94
CA THR A 201 40.76 8.48 22.12
C THR A 201 42.13 9.08 21.75
#